data_2fd7cdd06212aaa21c29242f7b005ea2
#
_entry.id   2fd7cdd06212aaa21c29242f7b005ea2
#
_cell.length_a   1.000
_cell.length_b   1.000
_cell.length_c   1.000
_cell.angle_alpha   90.00
_cell.angle_beta   90.00
_cell.angle_gamma   90.00
#
_symmetry.space_group_name_H-M   'P 1'
#
loop_
_entity.id
_entity.type
_entity.pdbx_description
1 polymer ?
#
loop_
_entity_poly.entity_id
_entity_poly.type
_entity_poly.pdbx_seq_one_letter_code
_entity_poly.pdbx_strand_id
1 'polypeptide(L)'
;MFRNAFAYITRKWSKSLLLLTIILLMSTLSLLGLAMRSATQEAASKSLGAITNSFSMQINRNTNPGTPRGAGNLKGEDIKKISETKGIVSTIKRINGIGDLLDYEIIETEQTLQNQSPERAKNFKSTLMLTGVNDSSKEDKFVSGAYKLVEGEHLTDKDHNQILMHEGLAKKNGLNVGDKVKLKSNLYDADNEKRADETVEVTIKGLFSGQNQAAVTYAQELYENTLISDLDTAAKLYGNTVETATYEDATFFAKGDQNIDSLIAKIQKLDINWTLYDLVKSSSNYPALQESILGMYRVANRMFIGSLIFTSLLLTLLLILWLNARRREVGIFLALGLKKTQVAGQFLMELLMIALPAFLLSYGLASFFAEKVGKTVLSNVTEGINKQMTKESLAANLGGGAEAESFSKTLTQIHMTVQPKQLLVVILVGGFILSLVSLISSRWLLHKKPKDLLVDVE
;
A
#
# COMPACT_ATOMS: atom_id res chain seq x y z
N MET A 1 -1.58 0.20 -52.87
CA MET A 1 -1.54 -0.63 -51.63
C MET A 1 -2.76 -0.42 -50.74
N PHE A 2 -3.05 0.80 -50.28
CA PHE A 2 -4.18 1.09 -49.39
C PHE A 2 -5.55 0.59 -49.92
N ARG A 3 -5.92 0.92 -51.15
CA ARG A 3 -7.20 0.49 -51.78
C ARG A 3 -7.33 -1.05 -51.87
N ASN A 4 -6.22 -1.76 -52.12
CA ASN A 4 -6.23 -3.21 -52.18
C ASN A 4 -6.34 -3.85 -50.80
N ALA A 5 -5.69 -3.28 -49.78
CA ALA A 5 -5.82 -3.71 -48.41
C ALA A 5 -7.25 -3.55 -47.88
N PHE A 6 -7.87 -2.40 -48.14
CA PHE A 6 -9.27 -2.16 -47.78
C PHE A 6 -10.24 -3.13 -48.45
N ALA A 7 -10.09 -3.31 -49.78
CA ALA A 7 -10.92 -4.26 -50.54
C ALA A 7 -10.76 -5.71 -50.06
N TYR A 8 -9.57 -6.08 -49.59
CA TYR A 8 -9.36 -7.42 -49.02
C TYR A 8 -10.05 -7.57 -47.66
N ILE A 9 -9.91 -6.60 -46.76
CA ILE A 9 -10.51 -6.61 -45.44
C ILE A 9 -12.04 -6.76 -45.53
N THR A 10 -12.66 -5.99 -46.43
CA THR A 10 -14.13 -6.05 -46.63
C THR A 10 -14.59 -7.35 -47.28
N ARG A 11 -13.84 -7.89 -48.23
CA ARG A 11 -14.18 -9.14 -48.95
C ARG A 11 -14.00 -10.39 -48.07
N LYS A 12 -13.04 -10.37 -47.11
CA LYS A 12 -12.76 -11.48 -46.17
C LYS A 12 -13.07 -11.09 -44.74
N TRP A 13 -14.24 -10.50 -44.53
CA TRP A 13 -14.65 -9.89 -43.27
C TRP A 13 -14.57 -10.83 -42.03
N SER A 14 -14.91 -12.12 -42.18
CA SER A 14 -14.84 -13.09 -41.08
C SER A 14 -13.41 -13.28 -40.55
N LYS A 15 -12.42 -13.30 -41.47
CA LYS A 15 -11.01 -13.40 -41.06
C LYS A 15 -10.49 -12.09 -40.45
N SER A 16 -10.91 -10.96 -41.03
CA SER A 16 -10.59 -9.63 -40.50
C SER A 16 -11.21 -9.40 -39.11
N LEU A 17 -12.43 -9.89 -38.91
CA LEU A 17 -13.11 -9.81 -37.59
C LEU A 17 -12.38 -10.66 -36.54
N LEU A 18 -11.92 -11.86 -36.87
CA LEU A 18 -11.14 -12.71 -35.96
C LEU A 18 -9.85 -12.01 -35.54
N LEU A 19 -9.10 -11.43 -36.47
CA LEU A 19 -7.91 -10.65 -36.13
C LEU A 19 -8.22 -9.42 -35.28
N LEU A 20 -9.28 -8.68 -35.64
CA LEU A 20 -9.74 -7.53 -34.87
C LEU A 20 -10.06 -7.94 -33.45
N THR A 21 -10.77 -9.04 -33.23
CA THR A 21 -11.12 -9.54 -31.89
C THR A 21 -9.88 -9.90 -31.08
N ILE A 22 -8.90 -10.57 -31.69
CA ILE A 22 -7.66 -10.94 -30.99
C ILE A 22 -6.86 -9.69 -30.60
N ILE A 23 -6.69 -8.74 -31.53
CA ILE A 23 -5.98 -7.49 -31.24
C ILE A 23 -6.73 -6.65 -30.20
N LEU A 24 -8.06 -6.62 -30.30
CA LEU A 24 -8.93 -5.93 -29.33
C LEU A 24 -8.77 -6.48 -27.92
N LEU A 25 -8.88 -7.81 -27.73
CA LEU A 25 -8.73 -8.46 -26.43
C LEU A 25 -7.33 -8.20 -25.84
N MET A 26 -6.30 -8.39 -26.66
CA MET A 26 -4.93 -8.11 -26.26
C MET A 26 -4.73 -6.66 -25.80
N SER A 27 -5.18 -5.72 -26.64
CA SER A 27 -5.00 -4.30 -26.34
C SER A 27 -5.76 -3.90 -25.09
N THR A 28 -6.95 -4.48 -24.89
CA THR A 28 -7.75 -4.29 -23.66
C THR A 28 -6.98 -4.79 -22.44
N LEU A 29 -6.42 -6.01 -22.48
CA LEU A 29 -5.63 -6.56 -21.37
C LEU A 29 -4.36 -5.77 -21.12
N SER A 30 -3.68 -5.33 -22.19
CA SER A 30 -2.49 -4.47 -22.08
C SER A 30 -2.81 -3.12 -21.45
N LEU A 31 -3.92 -2.48 -21.85
CA LEU A 31 -4.39 -1.22 -21.28
C LEU A 31 -4.77 -1.40 -19.80
N LEU A 32 -5.49 -2.47 -19.45
CA LEU A 32 -5.82 -2.78 -18.06
C LEU A 32 -4.56 -3.00 -17.21
N GLY A 33 -3.55 -3.70 -17.74
CA GLY A 33 -2.27 -3.88 -17.04
C GLY A 33 -1.55 -2.55 -16.78
N LEU A 34 -1.47 -1.67 -17.77
CA LEU A 34 -0.87 -0.34 -17.63
C LEU A 34 -1.66 0.57 -16.69
N ALA A 35 -2.99 0.53 -16.78
CA ALA A 35 -3.88 1.29 -15.89
C ALA A 35 -3.73 0.82 -14.44
N MET A 36 -3.70 -0.49 -14.21
CA MET A 36 -3.46 -1.08 -12.90
C MET A 36 -2.10 -0.65 -12.33
N ARG A 37 -1.03 -0.67 -13.14
CA ARG A 37 0.29 -0.21 -12.71
C ARG A 37 0.27 1.25 -12.26
N SER A 38 -0.37 2.13 -13.04
CA SER A 38 -0.49 3.55 -12.67
C SER A 38 -1.33 3.77 -11.43
N ALA A 39 -2.46 3.06 -11.31
CA ALA A 39 -3.34 3.13 -10.15
C ALA A 39 -2.66 2.60 -8.89
N THR A 40 -1.87 1.51 -9.01
CA THR A 40 -1.07 0.97 -7.90
C THR A 40 0.00 1.98 -7.46
N GLN A 41 0.66 2.65 -8.40
CA GLN A 41 1.66 3.68 -8.08
C GLN A 41 1.02 4.87 -7.34
N GLU A 42 -0.16 5.31 -7.78
CA GLU A 42 -0.90 6.38 -7.10
C GLU A 42 -1.37 5.96 -5.70
N ALA A 43 -1.95 4.77 -5.57
CA ALA A 43 -2.37 4.21 -4.29
C ALA A 43 -1.18 4.03 -3.33
N ALA A 44 -0.05 3.53 -3.83
CA ALA A 44 1.18 3.39 -3.07
C ALA A 44 1.70 4.75 -2.60
N SER A 45 1.72 5.77 -3.46
CA SER A 45 2.18 7.12 -3.08
C SER A 45 1.27 7.77 -2.04
N LYS A 46 -0.04 7.54 -2.10
CA LYS A 46 -1.00 8.04 -1.10
C LYS A 46 -0.90 7.28 0.23
N SER A 47 -0.78 5.96 0.16
CA SER A 47 -0.75 5.10 1.36
C SER A 47 0.62 5.08 2.03
N LEU A 48 1.70 5.19 1.27
CA LEU A 48 3.07 5.16 1.76
C LEU A 48 3.74 6.54 1.81
N GLY A 49 3.10 7.60 1.28
CA GLY A 49 3.75 8.90 1.13
C GLY A 49 4.29 9.48 2.44
N ALA A 50 3.57 9.29 3.54
CA ALA A 50 4.05 9.61 4.88
C ALA A 50 5.00 8.52 5.45
N ILE A 51 4.86 7.27 5.01
CA ILE A 51 5.57 6.10 5.53
C ILE A 51 6.93 5.92 4.84
N THR A 52 7.02 6.15 3.52
CA THR A 52 8.26 5.93 2.75
C THR A 52 9.33 6.98 3.01
N ASN A 53 8.94 8.18 3.43
CA ASN A 53 9.85 9.27 3.76
C ASN A 53 10.08 9.42 5.26
N SER A 54 9.92 8.34 6.01
CA SER A 54 10.14 8.33 7.46
C SER A 54 10.86 7.07 7.93
N PHE A 55 11.49 7.20 9.09
CA PHE A 55 12.09 6.11 9.83
C PHE A 55 11.88 6.36 11.32
N SER A 56 11.86 5.31 12.12
CA SER A 56 11.71 5.39 13.57
C SER A 56 13.00 4.96 14.29
N MET A 57 13.27 5.61 15.41
CA MET A 57 14.22 5.18 16.41
C MET A 57 13.48 4.33 17.43
N GLN A 58 13.96 3.15 17.70
CA GLN A 58 13.40 2.19 18.63
C GLN A 58 14.49 1.58 19.48
N ILE A 59 14.14 0.95 20.60
CA ILE A 59 15.14 0.23 21.40
C ILE A 59 15.64 -1.00 20.64
N ASN A 60 16.92 -1.29 20.74
CA ASN A 60 17.48 -2.57 20.31
C ASN A 60 17.23 -3.61 21.40
N ARG A 61 16.18 -4.42 21.22
CA ARG A 61 15.75 -5.39 22.23
C ARG A 61 16.77 -6.50 22.54
N ASN A 62 17.84 -6.63 21.74
CA ASN A 62 18.93 -7.56 22.03
C ASN A 62 19.87 -7.04 23.12
N THR A 63 19.96 -5.71 23.29
CA THR A 63 20.93 -5.04 24.18
C THR A 63 20.25 -4.11 25.17
N ASN A 64 19.01 -3.71 24.91
CA ASN A 64 18.22 -2.81 25.74
C ASN A 64 16.86 -3.45 26.05
N PRO A 65 16.63 -3.90 27.29
CA PRO A 65 15.36 -4.53 27.67
C PRO A 65 14.18 -3.53 27.72
N GLY A 66 14.44 -2.23 27.61
CA GLY A 66 13.44 -1.17 27.78
C GLY A 66 13.12 -0.85 29.22
N THR A 67 11.87 -0.38 29.46
CA THR A 67 11.34 -0.14 30.79
C THR A 67 11.00 -1.47 31.49
N PRO A 68 10.73 -1.48 32.82
CA PRO A 68 10.32 -2.69 33.54
C PRO A 68 9.12 -3.43 32.92
N ARG A 69 8.18 -2.71 32.28
CA ARG A 69 7.06 -3.30 31.55
C ARG A 69 7.42 -3.70 30.12
N GLY A 70 8.64 -3.43 29.68
CA GLY A 70 9.14 -3.76 28.33
C GLY A 70 8.83 -2.69 27.27
N ALA A 71 8.41 -1.50 27.68
CA ALA A 71 8.23 -0.35 26.77
C ALA A 71 9.59 0.25 26.36
N GLY A 72 9.58 1.14 25.39
CA GLY A 72 10.78 1.87 24.94
C GLY A 72 11.29 2.84 26.04
N ASN A 73 12.60 3.06 26.04
CA ASN A 73 13.26 3.98 26.97
C ASN A 73 14.23 4.94 26.26
N LEU A 74 13.82 5.49 25.12
CA LEU A 74 14.60 6.44 24.35
C LEU A 74 14.79 7.74 25.13
N LYS A 75 15.99 8.31 25.05
CA LYS A 75 16.30 9.60 25.67
C LYS A 75 15.90 10.76 24.79
N GLY A 76 15.23 11.77 25.37
CA GLY A 76 14.79 12.96 24.66
C GLY A 76 15.95 13.74 23.99
N GLU A 77 17.14 13.76 24.63
CA GLU A 77 18.36 14.40 24.08
C GLU A 77 18.84 13.72 22.78
N ASP A 78 18.80 12.38 22.70
CA ASP A 78 19.20 11.63 21.51
C ASP A 78 18.18 11.83 20.36
N ILE A 79 16.89 11.85 20.68
CA ILE A 79 15.86 12.21 19.71
C ILE A 79 16.08 13.63 19.17
N LYS A 80 16.45 14.58 20.03
CA LYS A 80 16.73 15.97 19.65
C LYS A 80 17.89 16.05 18.67
N LYS A 81 19.01 15.38 18.95
CA LYS A 81 20.19 15.33 18.04
C LYS A 81 19.80 14.87 16.64
N ILE A 82 18.93 13.86 16.52
CA ILE A 82 18.46 13.38 15.23
C ILE A 82 17.52 14.40 14.58
N SER A 83 16.59 14.99 15.34
CA SER A 83 15.59 15.93 14.81
C SER A 83 16.23 17.20 14.23
N GLU A 84 17.40 17.62 14.75
CA GLU A 84 18.17 18.77 14.28
C GLU A 84 19.01 18.44 13.03
N THR A 85 19.05 17.19 12.58
CA THR A 85 19.82 16.79 11.40
C THR A 85 19.22 17.35 10.12
N LYS A 86 20.04 17.98 9.29
CA LYS A 86 19.60 18.53 8.00
C LYS A 86 18.96 17.44 7.12
N GLY A 87 17.72 17.67 6.74
CA GLY A 87 16.91 16.74 5.95
C GLY A 87 15.70 16.18 6.72
N ILE A 88 15.66 16.31 8.04
CA ILE A 88 14.48 16.05 8.86
C ILE A 88 13.58 17.28 8.84
N VAL A 89 12.28 17.09 8.64
CA VAL A 89 11.26 18.17 8.58
C VAL A 89 10.29 18.14 9.75
N SER A 90 10.04 16.96 10.33
CA SER A 90 9.23 16.83 11.54
C SER A 90 9.59 15.54 12.29
N THR A 91 9.33 15.55 13.58
CA THR A 91 9.58 14.42 14.48
C THR A 91 8.35 14.17 15.33
N ILE A 92 7.87 12.95 15.35
CA ILE A 92 6.80 12.50 16.24
C ILE A 92 7.43 11.70 17.36
N LYS A 93 7.15 12.09 18.58
CA LYS A 93 7.61 11.43 19.81
C LYS A 93 6.43 10.74 20.45
N ARG A 94 6.66 9.56 21.03
CA ARG A 94 5.61 8.81 21.68
C ARG A 94 6.04 8.39 23.10
N ILE A 95 5.17 8.62 24.07
CA ILE A 95 5.28 8.12 25.44
C ILE A 95 4.12 7.15 25.63
N ASN A 96 4.41 5.88 25.89
CA ASN A 96 3.41 4.90 26.24
C ASN A 96 3.38 4.70 27.75
N GLY A 97 2.18 4.70 28.30
CA GLY A 97 1.96 4.51 29.72
C GLY A 97 0.55 4.05 30.03
N ILE A 98 0.23 4.08 31.29
CA ILE A 98 -1.12 3.86 31.79
C ILE A 98 -1.47 4.96 32.79
N GLY A 99 -2.78 5.18 32.98
CA GLY A 99 -3.29 6.09 33.99
C GLY A 99 -4.67 5.63 34.43
N ASP A 100 -5.04 5.95 35.66
CA ASP A 100 -6.36 5.64 36.21
C ASP A 100 -7.33 6.79 35.89
N LEU A 101 -8.47 6.45 35.29
CA LEU A 101 -9.57 7.38 35.06
C LEU A 101 -10.38 7.52 36.36
N LEU A 102 -10.38 8.71 36.97
CA LEU A 102 -11.14 8.98 38.20
C LEU A 102 -12.59 9.30 37.88
N ASP A 103 -13.48 8.87 38.76
CA ASP A 103 -14.93 9.16 38.76
C ASP A 103 -15.73 8.56 37.59
N TYR A 104 -15.08 7.75 36.71
CA TYR A 104 -15.69 7.13 35.55
C TYR A 104 -15.32 5.66 35.43
N GLU A 105 -16.07 4.93 34.60
CA GLU A 105 -15.89 3.50 34.40
C GLU A 105 -15.21 3.19 33.05
N ILE A 106 -14.28 2.22 33.06
CA ILE A 106 -13.69 1.66 31.84
C ILE A 106 -14.64 0.64 31.20
N ILE A 107 -14.38 0.28 29.94
CA ILE A 107 -15.12 -0.77 29.24
C ILE A 107 -14.51 -2.12 29.59
N GLU A 108 -15.36 -3.07 29.95
CA GLU A 108 -15.00 -4.46 30.21
C GLU A 108 -15.84 -5.39 29.36
N THR A 109 -15.27 -6.52 28.96
CA THR A 109 -15.93 -7.61 28.26
C THR A 109 -15.94 -8.87 29.13
N GLU A 110 -16.80 -9.83 28.82
CA GLU A 110 -16.80 -11.11 29.53
C GLU A 110 -15.41 -11.77 29.54
N GLN A 111 -14.69 -11.69 28.41
CA GLN A 111 -13.36 -12.25 28.29
C GLN A 111 -12.34 -11.53 29.17
N THR A 112 -12.34 -10.20 29.21
CA THR A 112 -11.40 -9.44 30.03
C THR A 112 -11.66 -9.64 31.53
N LEU A 113 -12.92 -9.79 31.93
CA LEU A 113 -13.31 -10.11 33.31
C LEU A 113 -12.85 -11.50 33.74
N GLN A 114 -12.98 -12.50 32.85
CA GLN A 114 -12.54 -13.88 33.15
C GLN A 114 -11.02 -14.01 33.31
N ASN A 115 -10.25 -13.18 32.62
CA ASN A 115 -8.79 -13.23 32.65
C ASN A 115 -8.16 -12.42 33.80
N GLN A 116 -8.94 -11.68 34.58
CA GLN A 116 -8.44 -10.89 35.71
C GLN A 116 -8.31 -11.69 37.00
N SER A 117 -7.13 -11.65 37.64
CA SER A 117 -7.00 -12.06 39.03
C SER A 117 -7.67 -11.04 39.95
N PRO A 118 -8.14 -11.44 41.17
CA PRO A 118 -8.72 -10.51 42.11
C PRO A 118 -7.82 -9.32 42.48
N GLU A 119 -6.51 -9.55 42.56
CA GLU A 119 -5.50 -8.53 42.82
C GLU A 119 -5.40 -7.53 41.65
N ARG A 120 -5.36 -8.03 40.44
CA ARG A 120 -5.30 -7.18 39.24
C ARG A 120 -6.57 -6.37 39.06
N ALA A 121 -7.74 -6.98 39.27
CA ALA A 121 -9.03 -6.29 39.27
C ALA A 121 -9.11 -5.14 40.28
N LYS A 122 -8.45 -5.28 41.43
CA LYS A 122 -8.36 -4.21 42.43
C LYS A 122 -7.39 -3.10 41.99
N ASN A 123 -6.20 -3.46 41.55
CA ASN A 123 -5.09 -2.51 41.32
C ASN A 123 -5.21 -1.76 39.98
N PHE A 124 -5.98 -2.29 39.03
CA PHE A 124 -6.12 -1.74 37.67
C PHE A 124 -7.59 -1.54 37.27
N LYS A 125 -8.48 -1.35 38.26
CA LYS A 125 -9.95 -1.25 38.08
C LYS A 125 -10.37 -0.15 37.09
N SER A 126 -9.70 1.01 37.14
CA SER A 126 -10.01 2.19 36.32
C SER A 126 -8.88 2.55 35.36
N THR A 127 -7.97 1.62 35.11
CA THR A 127 -6.74 1.88 34.37
C THR A 127 -6.99 1.84 32.87
N LEU A 128 -6.51 2.87 32.19
CA LEU A 128 -6.52 3.04 30.74
C LEU A 128 -5.10 3.00 30.17
N MET A 129 -4.96 2.55 28.93
CA MET A 129 -3.74 2.80 28.16
C MET A 129 -3.65 4.28 27.79
N LEU A 130 -2.47 4.85 27.93
CA LEU A 130 -2.19 6.24 27.59
C LEU A 130 -1.06 6.32 26.58
N THR A 131 -1.33 6.98 25.48
CA THR A 131 -0.31 7.26 24.43
C THR A 131 -0.16 8.78 24.30
N GLY A 132 0.93 9.31 24.85
CA GLY A 132 1.28 10.72 24.70
C GLY A 132 2.02 10.96 23.38
N VAL A 133 1.55 11.93 22.59
CA VAL A 133 2.15 12.30 21.28
C VAL A 133 2.14 13.81 21.10
N ASN A 134 3.07 14.32 20.29
CA ASN A 134 3.10 15.74 19.91
C ASN A 134 2.26 16.08 18.67
N ASP A 135 1.79 15.09 17.92
CA ASP A 135 0.87 15.27 16.77
C ASP A 135 0.09 13.97 16.57
N SER A 136 -1.14 13.92 17.04
CA SER A 136 -1.95 12.70 16.98
C SER A 136 -2.38 12.31 15.56
N SER A 137 -2.38 13.24 14.60
CA SER A 137 -2.70 12.93 13.21
C SER A 137 -1.66 12.04 12.54
N LYS A 138 -0.44 12.00 13.10
CA LYS A 138 0.69 11.21 12.62
C LYS A 138 1.02 10.02 13.54
N GLU A 139 0.20 9.79 14.55
CA GLU A 139 0.31 8.60 15.39
C GLU A 139 -0.05 7.35 14.56
N ASP A 140 0.67 6.25 14.78
CA ASP A 140 0.63 5.06 13.93
C ASP A 140 -0.78 4.48 13.71
N LYS A 141 -1.63 4.46 14.73
CA LYS A 141 -3.00 3.94 14.62
C LYS A 141 -3.91 4.85 13.78
N PHE A 142 -3.72 6.17 13.83
CA PHE A 142 -4.40 7.09 12.93
C PHE A 142 -3.85 6.99 11.51
N VAL A 143 -2.53 6.93 11.33
CA VAL A 143 -1.88 6.75 10.02
C VAL A 143 -2.26 5.40 9.41
N SER A 144 -2.33 4.34 10.22
CA SER A 144 -2.77 3.02 9.77
C SER A 144 -4.26 2.97 9.43
N GLY A 145 -5.07 3.90 9.94
CA GLY A 145 -6.53 3.89 9.80
C GLY A 145 -7.23 2.96 10.78
N ALA A 146 -6.51 2.41 11.77
CA ALA A 146 -7.08 1.67 12.89
C ALA A 146 -7.94 2.58 13.76
N TYR A 147 -7.49 3.84 13.94
CA TYR A 147 -8.26 4.90 14.53
C TYR A 147 -8.76 5.91 13.50
N LYS A 148 -9.94 6.46 13.73
CA LYS A 148 -10.51 7.57 12.95
C LYS A 148 -11.02 8.63 13.90
N LEU A 149 -10.63 9.87 13.68
CA LEU A 149 -11.24 11.00 14.40
C LEU A 149 -12.70 11.13 13.96
N VAL A 150 -13.62 11.14 14.92
CA VAL A 150 -15.08 11.20 14.70
C VAL A 150 -15.59 12.60 15.00
N GLU A 151 -15.07 13.24 16.04
CA GLU A 151 -15.50 14.55 16.52
C GLU A 151 -14.31 15.31 17.10
N GLY A 152 -14.33 16.65 17.02
CA GLY A 152 -13.27 17.51 17.54
C GLY A 152 -12.07 17.61 16.61
N GLU A 153 -10.89 17.81 17.19
CA GLU A 153 -9.65 18.06 16.46
C GLU A 153 -8.50 17.18 16.96
N HIS A 154 -7.53 16.92 16.10
CA HIS A 154 -6.28 16.26 16.49
C HIS A 154 -5.46 17.08 17.47
N LEU A 155 -4.68 16.39 18.30
CA LEU A 155 -3.68 17.02 19.15
C LEU A 155 -2.50 17.50 18.30
N THR A 156 -1.93 18.62 18.73
CA THR A 156 -0.74 19.24 18.15
C THR A 156 0.30 19.50 19.26
N ASP A 157 1.49 19.93 18.86
CA ASP A 157 2.59 20.31 19.78
C ASP A 157 2.28 21.52 20.69
N LYS A 158 1.16 22.22 20.43
CA LYS A 158 0.71 23.38 21.22
C LYS A 158 -0.31 23.00 22.32
N ASP A 159 -0.78 21.79 22.29
CA ASP A 159 -1.81 21.32 23.23
C ASP A 159 -1.17 20.87 24.57
N HIS A 160 -1.79 21.28 25.66
CA HIS A 160 -1.40 20.92 27.02
C HIS A 160 -2.62 20.50 27.82
N ASN A 161 -2.52 19.42 28.58
CA ASN A 161 -3.60 18.84 29.36
C ASN A 161 -4.85 18.56 28.49
N GLN A 162 -4.64 18.00 27.30
CA GLN A 162 -5.70 17.63 26.36
C GLN A 162 -5.57 16.17 25.93
N ILE A 163 -6.73 15.57 25.69
CA ILE A 163 -6.80 14.16 25.28
C ILE A 163 -7.75 13.97 24.10
N LEU A 164 -7.52 12.89 23.34
CA LEU A 164 -8.56 12.26 22.52
C LEU A 164 -9.03 11.01 23.28
N MET A 165 -10.35 10.81 23.31
CA MET A 165 -11.00 9.68 23.97
C MET A 165 -11.73 8.83 22.92
N HIS A 166 -11.81 7.53 23.15
CA HIS A 166 -12.61 6.67 22.28
C HIS A 166 -14.11 6.95 22.47
N GLU A 167 -14.86 7.02 21.34
CA GLU A 167 -16.31 7.34 21.36
C GLU A 167 -17.13 6.38 22.22
N GLY A 168 -16.75 5.09 22.28
CA GLY A 168 -17.40 4.09 23.13
C GLY A 168 -17.25 4.36 24.62
N LEU A 169 -16.05 4.78 25.05
CA LEU A 169 -15.79 5.15 26.46
C LEU A 169 -16.51 6.44 26.84
N ALA A 170 -16.48 7.44 25.94
CA ALA A 170 -17.19 8.69 26.12
C ALA A 170 -18.71 8.46 26.26
N LYS A 171 -19.30 7.65 25.37
CA LYS A 171 -20.72 7.29 25.41
C LYS A 171 -21.11 6.54 26.67
N LYS A 172 -20.28 5.59 27.13
CA LYS A 172 -20.55 4.85 28.38
C LYS A 172 -20.67 5.78 29.59
N ASN A 173 -19.85 6.84 29.62
CA ASN A 173 -19.75 7.76 30.74
C ASN A 173 -20.49 9.09 30.51
N GLY A 174 -21.21 9.27 29.41
CA GLY A 174 -21.95 10.49 29.10
C GLY A 174 -21.07 11.72 28.88
N LEU A 175 -19.85 11.50 28.36
CA LEU A 175 -18.84 12.54 28.11
C LEU A 175 -18.87 13.03 26.67
N ASN A 176 -18.56 14.30 26.47
CA ASN A 176 -18.52 14.98 25.17
C ASN A 176 -17.19 15.74 24.98
N VAL A 177 -16.93 16.19 23.76
CA VAL A 177 -15.83 17.11 23.49
C VAL A 177 -16.00 18.39 24.32
N GLY A 178 -14.92 18.80 24.98
CA GLY A 178 -14.89 19.94 25.89
C GLY A 178 -15.04 19.59 27.38
N ASP A 179 -15.50 18.38 27.68
CA ASP A 179 -15.61 17.93 29.07
C ASP A 179 -14.23 17.68 29.68
N LYS A 180 -14.16 17.81 31.00
CA LYS A 180 -12.95 17.60 31.79
C LYS A 180 -13.01 16.30 32.56
N VAL A 181 -11.91 15.58 32.54
CA VAL A 181 -11.73 14.34 33.30
C VAL A 181 -10.42 14.39 34.07
N LYS A 182 -10.28 13.58 35.10
CA LYS A 182 -9.07 13.50 35.94
C LYS A 182 -8.39 12.16 35.67
N LEU A 183 -7.12 12.23 35.38
CA LEU A 183 -6.24 11.07 35.23
C LEU A 183 -5.31 11.03 36.46
N LYS A 184 -5.10 9.85 37.01
CA LYS A 184 -4.20 9.65 38.15
C LYS A 184 -3.10 8.65 37.77
N SER A 185 -1.91 8.85 38.35
CA SER A 185 -0.81 7.90 38.28
C SER A 185 -1.23 6.55 38.89
N ASN A 186 -0.97 5.45 38.22
CA ASN A 186 -1.15 4.13 38.79
C ASN A 186 0.12 3.71 39.56
N LEU A 187 -0.02 3.51 40.89
CA LEU A 187 1.09 3.15 41.77
C LEU A 187 1.56 1.68 41.62
N TYR A 188 0.76 0.86 40.95
CA TYR A 188 1.07 -0.54 40.70
C TYR A 188 1.67 -0.77 39.30
N ASP A 189 1.81 0.29 38.50
CA ASP A 189 2.52 0.21 37.22
C ASP A 189 4.03 0.04 37.47
N ALA A 190 4.60 -1.00 36.88
CA ALA A 190 6.03 -1.27 37.00
C ALA A 190 6.89 -0.14 36.42
N ASP A 191 6.40 0.59 35.42
CA ASP A 191 7.10 1.72 34.79
C ASP A 191 7.02 3.00 35.63
N ASN A 192 6.16 3.04 36.67
CA ASN A 192 6.13 4.15 37.62
C ASN A 192 7.25 4.00 38.70
N GLU A 193 8.50 3.92 38.23
CA GLU A 193 9.67 3.73 39.10
C GLU A 193 9.85 4.85 40.12
N LYS A 194 9.42 6.07 39.82
CA LYS A 194 9.46 7.21 40.72
C LYS A 194 8.34 7.18 41.77
N ARG A 195 7.41 6.23 41.69
CA ARG A 195 6.21 6.17 42.49
C ARG A 195 5.44 7.50 42.50
N ALA A 196 5.32 8.10 41.30
CA ALA A 196 4.53 9.31 41.12
C ALA A 196 3.06 9.06 41.53
N ASP A 197 2.46 9.98 42.26
CA ASP A 197 1.07 9.97 42.70
C ASP A 197 0.37 11.26 42.23
N GLU A 198 0.56 11.56 40.96
CA GLU A 198 0.08 12.78 40.31
C GLU A 198 -1.38 12.63 39.86
N THR A 199 -2.12 13.72 39.97
CA THR A 199 -3.46 13.84 39.40
C THR A 199 -3.48 14.99 38.42
N VAL A 200 -3.83 14.71 37.16
CA VAL A 200 -3.87 15.68 36.06
C VAL A 200 -5.30 15.82 35.59
N GLU A 201 -5.83 17.04 35.59
CA GLU A 201 -7.11 17.38 34.96
C GLU A 201 -6.85 17.64 33.49
N VAL A 202 -7.56 16.96 32.60
CA VAL A 202 -7.43 17.05 31.15
C VAL A 202 -8.76 17.33 30.47
N THR A 203 -8.75 18.01 29.36
CA THR A 203 -9.93 18.32 28.53
C THR A 203 -10.01 17.40 27.35
N ILE A 204 -11.18 16.85 27.04
CA ILE A 204 -11.44 16.05 25.85
C ILE A 204 -11.46 16.98 24.64
N LYS A 205 -10.42 16.94 23.80
CA LYS A 205 -10.33 17.75 22.56
C LYS A 205 -11.03 17.11 21.39
N GLY A 206 -11.14 15.79 21.37
CA GLY A 206 -11.82 15.07 20.31
C GLY A 206 -12.13 13.63 20.67
N LEU A 207 -12.99 13.04 19.87
CA LEU A 207 -13.39 11.65 19.98
C LEU A 207 -12.90 10.87 18.75
N PHE A 208 -12.44 9.66 18.99
CA PHE A 208 -12.04 8.75 17.91
C PHE A 208 -12.77 7.41 18.00
N SER A 209 -12.85 6.70 16.87
CA SER A 209 -13.36 5.34 16.78
C SER A 209 -12.24 4.37 16.36
N GLY A 210 -12.44 3.10 16.65
CA GLY A 210 -11.58 1.99 16.26
C GLY A 210 -12.03 0.72 16.96
N GLN A 211 -11.64 -0.44 16.44
CA GLN A 211 -11.96 -1.74 17.02
C GLN A 211 -10.76 -2.66 16.95
N ASN A 212 -10.47 -3.37 18.02
CA ASN A 212 -9.42 -4.39 18.02
C ASN A 212 -9.71 -5.46 16.95
N GLN A 213 -8.69 -5.79 16.15
CA GLN A 213 -8.77 -6.87 15.17
C GLN A 213 -8.51 -8.25 15.79
N ALA A 214 -7.80 -8.28 16.92
CA ALA A 214 -7.46 -9.50 17.65
C ALA A 214 -8.10 -9.49 19.03
N ALA A 215 -8.28 -10.68 19.61
CA ALA A 215 -8.75 -10.83 20.97
C ALA A 215 -7.73 -10.24 21.96
N VAL A 216 -8.24 -9.54 22.97
CA VAL A 216 -7.44 -8.93 24.04
C VAL A 216 -7.57 -9.73 25.35
N THR A 217 -6.53 -9.67 26.17
CA THR A 217 -6.51 -10.38 27.44
C THR A 217 -7.05 -9.52 28.58
N TYR A 218 -6.68 -8.26 28.61
CA TYR A 218 -7.02 -7.33 29.67
C TYR A 218 -7.82 -6.13 29.16
N ALA A 219 -8.64 -5.53 30.02
CA ALA A 219 -9.47 -4.39 29.65
C ALA A 219 -8.67 -3.18 29.12
N GLN A 220 -7.45 -2.95 29.64
CA GLN A 220 -6.59 -1.85 29.16
C GLN A 220 -6.16 -2.00 27.69
N GLU A 221 -6.17 -3.22 27.15
CA GLU A 221 -5.77 -3.50 25.76
C GLU A 221 -6.90 -3.20 24.76
N LEU A 222 -8.11 -2.98 25.24
CA LEU A 222 -9.23 -2.55 24.41
C LEU A 222 -8.97 -1.14 23.86
N TYR A 223 -9.25 -0.94 22.59
CA TYR A 223 -9.14 0.37 21.95
C TYR A 223 -10.07 1.39 22.59
N GLU A 224 -11.22 0.93 23.07
CA GLU A 224 -12.17 1.73 23.85
C GLU A 224 -11.56 2.29 25.12
N ASN A 225 -10.58 1.62 25.71
CA ASN A 225 -9.88 2.03 26.92
C ASN A 225 -8.51 2.65 26.65
N THR A 226 -8.32 3.22 25.46
CA THR A 226 -7.11 3.98 25.12
C THR A 226 -7.41 5.47 25.08
N LEU A 227 -6.51 6.25 25.68
CA LEU A 227 -6.47 7.70 25.54
C LEU A 227 -5.24 8.10 24.74
N ILE A 228 -5.42 9.04 23.84
CA ILE A 228 -4.29 9.74 23.21
C ILE A 228 -4.16 11.10 23.90
N SER A 229 -3.01 11.39 24.48
CA SER A 229 -2.76 12.64 25.19
C SER A 229 -1.66 13.47 24.53
N ASP A 230 -1.55 14.72 24.93
CA ASP A 230 -0.32 15.48 24.72
C ASP A 230 0.85 14.87 25.53
N LEU A 231 2.10 15.20 25.13
CA LEU A 231 3.30 14.65 25.78
C LEU A 231 3.43 15.06 27.26
N ASP A 232 3.01 16.28 27.59
CA ASP A 232 3.12 16.85 28.93
C ASP A 232 2.25 16.09 29.93
N THR A 233 1.02 15.77 29.54
CA THR A 233 0.09 14.94 30.32
C THR A 233 0.68 13.54 30.57
N ALA A 234 1.18 12.87 29.54
CA ALA A 234 1.77 11.55 29.69
C ALA A 234 3.03 11.56 30.57
N ALA A 235 3.90 12.56 30.42
CA ALA A 235 5.10 12.70 31.24
C ALA A 235 4.76 12.96 32.72
N LYS A 236 3.82 13.86 33.02
CA LYS A 236 3.40 14.21 34.37
C LYS A 236 2.90 13.03 35.16
N LEU A 237 2.13 12.12 34.59
CA LEU A 237 1.62 10.93 35.28
C LEU A 237 2.74 10.00 35.76
N TYR A 238 3.96 10.15 35.26
CA TYR A 238 5.16 9.45 35.73
C TYR A 238 6.14 10.35 36.51
N GLY A 239 5.69 11.54 36.95
CA GLY A 239 6.54 12.49 37.67
C GLY A 239 7.68 13.03 36.83
N ASN A 240 7.48 13.14 35.51
CA ASN A 240 8.43 13.65 34.55
C ASN A 240 7.95 14.95 33.91
N THR A 241 8.89 15.67 33.30
CA THR A 241 8.60 16.68 32.27
C THR A 241 8.88 16.07 30.89
N VAL A 242 8.51 16.76 29.83
CA VAL A 242 8.82 16.33 28.45
C VAL A 242 10.33 16.15 28.20
N GLU A 243 11.18 16.93 28.91
CA GLU A 243 12.64 16.83 28.81
C GLU A 243 13.22 15.62 29.54
N THR A 244 12.61 15.26 30.68
CA THR A 244 13.10 14.17 31.55
C THR A 244 12.41 12.84 31.30
N ALA A 245 11.34 12.82 30.51
CA ALA A 245 10.63 11.61 30.15
C ALA A 245 11.47 10.71 29.24
N THR A 246 11.25 9.41 29.35
CA THR A 246 11.67 8.43 28.37
C THR A 246 10.56 8.20 27.35
N TYR A 247 10.96 7.93 26.11
CA TYR A 247 10.04 7.77 24.99
C TYR A 247 9.98 6.32 24.55
N GLU A 248 8.81 5.86 24.12
CA GLU A 248 8.61 4.55 23.51
C GLU A 248 9.41 4.44 22.22
N ASP A 249 9.20 5.41 21.35
CA ASP A 249 9.87 5.58 20.07
C ASP A 249 9.82 7.04 19.60
N ALA A 250 10.52 7.29 18.51
CA ALA A 250 10.41 8.56 17.79
C ALA A 250 10.45 8.31 16.28
N THR A 251 9.49 8.85 15.54
CA THR A 251 9.42 8.77 14.07
C THR A 251 9.87 10.08 13.45
N PHE A 252 10.83 10.01 12.55
CA PHE A 252 11.45 11.15 11.87
C PHE A 252 11.00 11.19 10.42
N PHE A 253 10.42 12.29 9.99
CA PHE A 253 9.98 12.52 8.63
C PHE A 253 11.03 13.32 7.88
N ALA A 254 11.52 12.77 6.77
CA ALA A 254 12.47 13.42 5.90
C ALA A 254 11.77 14.22 4.79
N LYS A 255 12.51 15.18 4.21
CA LYS A 255 12.05 15.90 3.03
C LYS A 255 11.82 14.93 1.86
N GLY A 256 10.77 15.16 1.05
CA GLY A 256 10.27 14.21 0.07
C GLY A 256 11.24 13.75 -1.03
N ASP A 257 12.34 14.46 -1.24
CA ASP A 257 13.41 14.16 -2.20
C ASP A 257 14.65 13.49 -1.58
N GLN A 258 14.63 13.24 -0.26
CA GLN A 258 15.74 12.63 0.46
C GLN A 258 15.77 11.11 0.30
N ASN A 259 16.97 10.57 0.07
CA ASN A 259 17.19 9.14 0.17
C ASN A 259 17.33 8.75 1.65
N ILE A 260 16.36 7.99 2.15
CA ILE A 260 16.27 7.57 3.56
C ILE A 260 17.51 6.76 3.99
N ASP A 261 18.04 5.87 3.13
CA ASP A 261 19.21 5.06 3.47
C ASP A 261 20.44 5.93 3.70
N SER A 262 20.65 6.93 2.86
CA SER A 262 21.77 7.85 2.99
C SER A 262 21.62 8.76 4.23
N LEU A 263 20.37 9.11 4.56
CA LEU A 263 20.07 9.91 5.75
C LEU A 263 20.30 9.08 7.03
N ILE A 264 19.83 7.86 7.10
CA ILE A 264 20.07 6.92 8.20
C ILE A 264 21.58 6.71 8.39
N ALA A 265 22.33 6.43 7.31
CA ALA A 265 23.79 6.26 7.39
C ALA A 265 24.53 7.51 7.89
N LYS A 266 23.98 8.71 7.65
CA LYS A 266 24.51 9.96 8.21
C LYS A 266 24.18 10.10 9.70
N ILE A 267 22.98 9.78 10.09
CA ILE A 267 22.49 9.85 11.48
C ILE A 267 23.26 8.86 12.37
N GLN A 268 23.55 7.66 11.87
CA GLN A 268 24.33 6.66 12.60
C GLN A 268 25.77 7.12 12.95
N LYS A 269 26.24 8.23 12.39
CA LYS A 269 27.52 8.86 12.74
C LYS A 269 27.42 9.88 13.88
N LEU A 270 26.22 10.20 14.35
CA LEU A 270 26.03 11.09 15.49
C LEU A 270 26.53 10.40 16.77
N ASP A 271 26.94 11.24 17.73
CA ASP A 271 27.35 10.80 19.06
C ASP A 271 26.11 10.36 19.88
N ILE A 272 25.65 9.15 19.57
CA ILE A 272 24.53 8.43 20.20
C ILE A 272 25.00 7.01 20.46
N ASN A 273 24.61 6.44 21.57
CA ASN A 273 24.94 5.03 21.87
C ASN A 273 24.07 4.08 21.05
N TRP A 274 24.46 3.81 19.82
CA TRP A 274 23.72 2.96 18.87
C TRP A 274 23.66 1.48 19.28
N THR A 275 24.33 1.07 20.33
CA THR A 275 24.13 -0.29 20.87
C THR A 275 22.75 -0.43 21.53
N LEU A 276 22.16 0.68 21.99
CA LEU A 276 20.87 0.70 22.69
C LEU A 276 19.68 0.87 21.75
N TYR A 277 19.90 1.35 20.52
CA TYR A 277 18.84 1.79 19.62
C TYR A 277 19.04 1.28 18.19
N ASP A 278 17.91 1.04 17.53
CA ASP A 278 17.84 0.73 16.10
C ASP A 278 17.11 1.85 15.34
N LEU A 279 17.56 2.12 14.10
CA LEU A 279 16.83 2.95 13.16
C LEU A 279 16.15 2.07 12.14
N VAL A 280 14.83 2.07 12.15
CA VAL A 280 13.97 1.22 11.32
C VAL A 280 13.19 2.09 10.34
N LYS A 281 13.24 1.78 9.05
CA LYS A 281 12.37 2.48 8.08
C LYS A 281 10.91 2.24 8.43
N SER A 282 10.11 3.29 8.49
CA SER A 282 8.67 3.16 8.82
C SER A 282 7.94 2.22 7.86
N SER A 283 8.39 2.13 6.59
CA SER A 283 7.84 1.17 5.63
C SER A 283 7.99 -0.30 6.07
N SER A 284 8.99 -0.63 6.87
CA SER A 284 9.21 -2.01 7.37
C SER A 284 8.16 -2.45 8.38
N ASN A 285 7.47 -1.51 9.02
CA ASN A 285 6.39 -1.80 9.96
C ASN A 285 5.07 -2.18 9.26
N TYR A 286 5.03 -2.11 7.92
CA TYR A 286 3.84 -2.38 7.10
C TYR A 286 4.10 -3.46 6.04
N PRO A 287 4.50 -4.69 6.42
CA PRO A 287 4.88 -5.73 5.46
C PRO A 287 3.72 -6.16 4.56
N ALA A 288 2.50 -6.29 5.10
CA ALA A 288 1.32 -6.64 4.32
C ALA A 288 0.96 -5.57 3.28
N LEU A 289 1.14 -4.28 3.61
CA LEU A 289 0.93 -3.18 2.68
C LEU A 289 1.96 -3.22 1.53
N GLN A 290 3.22 -3.46 1.84
CA GLN A 290 4.27 -3.62 0.82
C GLN A 290 3.99 -4.81 -0.09
N GLU A 291 3.66 -5.99 0.48
CA GLU A 291 3.31 -7.16 -0.31
C GLU A 291 2.06 -6.96 -1.15
N SER A 292 1.04 -6.22 -0.67
CA SER A 292 -0.14 -5.91 -1.47
C SER A 292 0.19 -5.03 -2.67
N ILE A 293 1.06 -4.03 -2.49
CA ILE A 293 1.55 -3.19 -3.59
C ILE A 293 2.36 -4.01 -4.59
N LEU A 294 3.32 -4.82 -4.12
CA LEU A 294 4.13 -5.70 -4.96
C LEU A 294 3.26 -6.74 -5.69
N GLY A 295 2.26 -7.28 -5.02
CA GLY A 295 1.28 -8.20 -5.59
C GLY A 295 0.51 -7.57 -6.75
N MET A 296 0.03 -6.35 -6.55
CA MET A 296 -0.66 -5.58 -7.60
C MET A 296 0.27 -5.30 -8.80
N TYR A 297 1.53 -4.91 -8.57
CA TYR A 297 2.51 -4.74 -9.65
C TYR A 297 2.81 -6.05 -10.38
N ARG A 298 2.91 -7.18 -9.68
CA ARG A 298 3.09 -8.51 -10.30
C ARG A 298 1.93 -8.84 -11.23
N VAL A 299 0.69 -8.62 -10.81
CA VAL A 299 -0.50 -8.84 -11.65
C VAL A 299 -0.52 -7.88 -12.83
N ALA A 300 -0.29 -6.59 -12.61
CA ALA A 300 -0.22 -5.57 -13.68
C ALA A 300 0.80 -5.93 -14.76
N ASN A 301 2.01 -6.31 -14.36
CA ASN A 301 3.07 -6.72 -15.29
C ASN A 301 2.75 -8.02 -16.03
N ARG A 302 2.15 -9.01 -15.35
CA ARG A 302 1.69 -10.25 -15.99
C ARG A 302 0.59 -9.98 -17.01
N MET A 303 -0.36 -9.10 -16.71
CA MET A 303 -1.39 -8.68 -17.66
C MET A 303 -0.80 -8.00 -18.89
N PHE A 304 0.11 -7.05 -18.68
CA PHE A 304 0.73 -6.30 -19.78
C PHE A 304 1.66 -7.18 -20.62
N ILE A 305 2.69 -7.75 -20.03
CA ILE A 305 3.71 -8.55 -20.75
C ILE A 305 3.11 -9.86 -21.25
N GLY A 306 2.31 -10.53 -20.42
CA GLY A 306 1.66 -11.79 -20.77
C GLY A 306 0.72 -11.65 -21.96
N SER A 307 -0.07 -10.56 -22.03
CA SER A 307 -0.92 -10.29 -23.19
C SER A 307 -0.11 -10.07 -24.45
N LEU A 308 1.01 -9.34 -24.39
CA LEU A 308 1.88 -9.10 -25.54
C LEU A 308 2.52 -10.39 -26.06
N ILE A 309 3.05 -11.23 -25.19
CA ILE A 309 3.69 -12.52 -25.57
C ILE A 309 2.63 -13.45 -26.16
N PHE A 310 1.53 -13.67 -25.48
CA PHE A 310 0.48 -14.58 -25.90
C PHE A 310 -0.08 -14.20 -27.27
N THR A 311 -0.34 -12.90 -27.47
CA THR A 311 -0.86 -12.42 -28.74
C THR A 311 0.18 -12.48 -29.87
N SER A 312 1.43 -12.17 -29.57
CA SER A 312 2.52 -12.31 -30.54
C SER A 312 2.57 -13.74 -31.11
N LEU A 313 2.47 -14.74 -30.22
CA LEU A 313 2.43 -16.15 -30.62
C LEU A 313 1.18 -16.49 -31.43
N LEU A 314 -0.01 -16.11 -30.95
CA LEU A 314 -1.27 -16.38 -31.67
C LEU A 314 -1.31 -15.69 -33.02
N LEU A 315 -0.92 -14.42 -33.12
CA LEU A 315 -0.89 -13.70 -34.38
C LEU A 315 0.14 -14.27 -35.36
N THR A 316 1.32 -14.69 -34.89
CA THR A 316 2.32 -15.32 -35.73
C THR A 316 1.76 -16.59 -36.36
N LEU A 317 1.15 -17.47 -35.56
CA LEU A 317 0.54 -18.71 -36.01
C LEU A 317 -0.58 -18.44 -37.04
N LEU A 318 -1.50 -17.52 -36.69
CA LEU A 318 -2.61 -17.15 -37.57
C LEU A 318 -2.11 -16.54 -38.90
N LEU A 319 -1.14 -15.64 -38.84
CA LEU A 319 -0.59 -15.03 -40.05
C LEU A 319 0.13 -16.04 -40.92
N ILE A 320 0.86 -16.99 -40.36
CA ILE A 320 1.49 -18.07 -41.13
C ILE A 320 0.41 -18.88 -41.86
N LEU A 321 -0.65 -19.31 -41.16
CA LEU A 321 -1.76 -20.05 -41.80
C LEU A 321 -2.45 -19.21 -42.86
N TRP A 322 -2.64 -17.94 -42.60
CA TRP A 322 -3.33 -17.04 -43.52
C TRP A 322 -2.54 -16.73 -44.76
N LEU A 323 -1.25 -16.46 -44.60
CA LEU A 323 -0.34 -16.25 -45.72
C LEU A 323 -0.21 -17.52 -46.57
N ASN A 324 -0.18 -18.69 -45.92
CA ASN A 324 -0.12 -19.96 -46.66
C ASN A 324 -1.40 -20.19 -47.50
N ALA A 325 -2.56 -19.82 -47.02
CA ALA A 325 -3.81 -19.85 -47.77
C ALA A 325 -3.84 -18.86 -48.96
N ARG A 326 -2.96 -17.85 -48.97
CA ARG A 326 -2.80 -16.83 -50.04
C ARG A 326 -1.57 -17.05 -50.93
N ARG A 327 -0.94 -18.20 -50.84
CA ARG A 327 0.30 -18.48 -51.55
C ARG A 327 0.21 -18.21 -53.08
N ARG A 328 -0.93 -18.52 -53.71
CA ARG A 328 -1.17 -18.23 -55.14
C ARG A 328 -1.20 -16.74 -55.43
N GLU A 329 -1.89 -15.92 -54.60
CA GLU A 329 -1.90 -14.46 -54.76
C GLU A 329 -0.49 -13.89 -54.67
N VAL A 330 0.33 -14.35 -53.72
CA VAL A 330 1.71 -13.95 -53.55
C VAL A 330 2.56 -14.36 -54.78
N GLY A 331 2.36 -15.58 -55.29
CA GLY A 331 3.01 -16.06 -56.52
C GLY A 331 2.71 -15.16 -57.73
N ILE A 332 1.45 -14.76 -57.92
CA ILE A 332 1.01 -13.83 -58.95
C ILE A 332 1.68 -12.45 -58.76
N PHE A 333 1.71 -11.89 -57.57
CA PHE A 333 2.34 -10.60 -57.32
C PHE A 333 3.85 -10.62 -57.67
N LEU A 334 4.55 -11.68 -57.30
CA LEU A 334 5.97 -11.84 -57.60
C LEU A 334 6.21 -12.07 -59.09
N ALA A 335 5.32 -12.81 -59.79
CA ALA A 335 5.39 -13.02 -61.25
C ALA A 335 5.14 -11.72 -62.04
N LEU A 336 4.32 -10.80 -61.51
CA LEU A 336 4.09 -9.45 -62.03
C LEU A 336 5.22 -8.47 -61.75
N GLY A 337 6.32 -8.92 -61.09
CA GLY A 337 7.50 -8.12 -60.83
C GLY A 337 7.48 -7.27 -59.56
N LEU A 338 6.48 -7.46 -58.69
CA LEU A 338 6.49 -6.78 -57.38
C LEU A 338 7.63 -7.28 -56.51
N LYS A 339 8.32 -6.36 -55.87
CA LYS A 339 9.41 -6.69 -54.91
C LYS A 339 8.83 -7.38 -53.65
N LYS A 340 9.58 -8.31 -53.09
CA LYS A 340 9.20 -9.01 -51.83
C LYS A 340 8.84 -8.06 -50.71
N THR A 341 9.53 -6.91 -50.57
CA THR A 341 9.25 -5.86 -49.61
C THR A 341 7.89 -5.18 -49.82
N GLN A 342 7.47 -5.03 -51.08
CA GLN A 342 6.17 -4.44 -51.42
C GLN A 342 5.02 -5.37 -51.04
N VAL A 343 5.21 -6.69 -51.26
CA VAL A 343 4.24 -7.70 -50.84
C VAL A 343 4.13 -7.79 -49.32
N ALA A 344 5.27 -7.80 -48.62
CA ALA A 344 5.26 -7.76 -47.14
C ALA A 344 4.64 -6.46 -46.62
N GLY A 345 4.93 -5.31 -47.22
CA GLY A 345 4.33 -4.02 -46.88
C GLY A 345 2.80 -3.99 -47.07
N GLN A 346 2.26 -4.73 -48.06
CA GLN A 346 0.82 -4.82 -48.23
C GLN A 346 0.18 -5.61 -47.09
N PHE A 347 0.75 -6.73 -46.66
CA PHE A 347 0.24 -7.49 -45.50
C PHE A 347 0.31 -6.70 -44.19
N LEU A 348 1.41 -5.97 -43.98
CA LEU A 348 1.52 -5.07 -42.84
C LEU A 348 0.44 -3.97 -42.85
N MET A 349 0.18 -3.41 -44.02
CA MET A 349 -0.87 -2.37 -44.17
C MET A 349 -2.27 -2.94 -43.86
N GLU A 350 -2.58 -4.15 -44.37
CA GLU A 350 -3.84 -4.87 -44.05
C GLU A 350 -3.98 -5.07 -42.54
N LEU A 351 -2.92 -5.49 -41.84
CA LEU A 351 -2.90 -5.74 -40.42
C LEU A 351 -3.06 -4.44 -39.61
N LEU A 352 -2.35 -3.38 -39.98
CA LEU A 352 -2.46 -2.08 -39.32
C LEU A 352 -3.85 -1.42 -39.47
N MET A 353 -4.47 -1.60 -40.65
CA MET A 353 -5.83 -1.11 -40.90
C MET A 353 -6.88 -1.80 -39.98
N ILE A 354 -6.66 -3.07 -39.62
CA ILE A 354 -7.48 -3.80 -38.65
C ILE A 354 -7.12 -3.39 -37.21
N ALA A 355 -5.84 -3.19 -36.93
CA ALA A 355 -5.33 -2.91 -35.62
C ALA A 355 -5.75 -1.53 -35.08
N LEU A 356 -5.77 -0.49 -35.92
CA LEU A 356 -6.13 0.86 -35.50
C LEU A 356 -7.54 0.95 -34.87
N PRO A 357 -8.62 0.47 -35.53
CA PRO A 357 -9.95 0.45 -34.90
C PRO A 357 -9.98 -0.47 -33.66
N ALA A 358 -9.23 -1.60 -33.65
CA ALA A 358 -9.15 -2.46 -32.48
C ALA A 358 -8.54 -1.75 -31.27
N PHE A 359 -7.46 -0.95 -31.46
CA PHE A 359 -6.86 -0.15 -30.39
C PHE A 359 -7.81 0.92 -29.86
N LEU A 360 -8.56 1.59 -30.73
CA LEU A 360 -9.54 2.60 -30.30
C LEU A 360 -10.70 1.98 -29.52
N LEU A 361 -11.25 0.86 -30.01
CA LEU A 361 -12.31 0.13 -29.32
C LEU A 361 -11.82 -0.45 -27.99
N SER A 362 -10.57 -0.91 -27.91
CA SER A 362 -10.00 -1.44 -26.68
C SER A 362 -9.89 -0.39 -25.56
N TYR A 363 -9.71 0.88 -25.91
CA TYR A 363 -9.72 1.97 -24.93
C TYR A 363 -11.09 2.10 -24.24
N GLY A 364 -12.18 2.04 -25.01
CA GLY A 364 -13.53 2.05 -24.47
C GLY A 364 -13.82 0.85 -23.56
N LEU A 365 -13.47 -0.37 -24.04
CA LEU A 365 -13.65 -1.60 -23.26
C LEU A 365 -12.78 -1.58 -21.98
N ALA A 366 -11.52 -1.20 -22.09
CA ALA A 366 -10.64 -1.14 -20.93
C ALA A 366 -11.14 -0.12 -19.91
N SER A 367 -11.62 1.05 -20.34
CA SER A 367 -12.20 2.08 -19.47
C SER A 367 -13.45 1.59 -18.75
N PHE A 368 -14.31 0.82 -19.44
CA PHE A 368 -15.51 0.25 -18.85
C PHE A 368 -15.21 -0.82 -17.78
N PHE A 369 -14.22 -1.66 -18.01
CA PHE A 369 -13.89 -2.74 -17.08
C PHE A 369 -12.84 -2.36 -16.02
N ALA A 370 -12.15 -1.23 -16.15
CA ALA A 370 -11.00 -0.85 -15.33
C ALA A 370 -11.30 -0.93 -13.83
N GLU A 371 -12.35 -0.26 -13.38
CA GLU A 371 -12.67 -0.20 -11.94
C GLU A 371 -13.05 -1.58 -11.37
N LYS A 372 -13.85 -2.35 -12.10
CA LYS A 372 -14.26 -3.71 -11.68
C LYS A 372 -13.06 -4.65 -11.59
N VAL A 373 -12.19 -4.63 -12.60
CA VAL A 373 -10.97 -5.45 -12.62
C VAL A 373 -10.02 -5.02 -11.49
N GLY A 374 -9.84 -3.72 -11.29
CA GLY A 374 -9.02 -3.18 -10.21
C GLY A 374 -9.47 -3.66 -8.82
N LYS A 375 -10.76 -3.54 -8.52
CA LYS A 375 -11.35 -4.00 -7.25
C LYS A 375 -11.22 -5.51 -7.07
N THR A 376 -11.50 -6.30 -8.11
CA THR A 376 -11.41 -7.77 -8.03
C THR A 376 -9.97 -8.23 -7.81
N VAL A 377 -9.01 -7.64 -8.52
CA VAL A 377 -7.59 -8.00 -8.34
C VAL A 377 -7.10 -7.57 -6.96
N LEU A 378 -7.46 -6.37 -6.50
CA LEU A 378 -7.11 -5.92 -5.15
C LEU A 378 -7.66 -6.88 -4.09
N SER A 379 -8.94 -7.24 -4.15
CA SER A 379 -9.56 -8.19 -3.22
C SER A 379 -8.82 -9.53 -3.19
N ASN A 380 -8.51 -10.11 -4.36
CA ASN A 380 -7.82 -11.39 -4.44
C ASN A 380 -6.37 -11.32 -3.89
N VAL A 381 -5.66 -10.23 -4.18
CA VAL A 381 -4.28 -10.01 -3.68
C VAL A 381 -4.31 -9.83 -2.17
N THR A 382 -5.19 -8.99 -1.64
CA THR A 382 -5.25 -8.70 -0.20
C THR A 382 -5.76 -9.88 0.60
N GLU A 383 -6.73 -10.65 0.10
CA GLU A 383 -7.21 -11.86 0.77
C GLU A 383 -6.11 -12.93 0.88
N GLY A 384 -5.31 -13.11 -0.18
CA GLY A 384 -4.17 -14.01 -0.15
C GLY A 384 -3.13 -13.62 0.89
N ILE A 385 -2.82 -12.32 0.98
CA ILE A 385 -1.85 -11.78 1.94
C ILE A 385 -2.40 -11.86 3.36
N ASN A 386 -3.66 -11.50 3.59
CA ASN A 386 -4.26 -11.58 4.93
C ASN A 386 -4.24 -13.01 5.48
N LYS A 387 -4.52 -14.02 4.64
CA LYS A 387 -4.42 -15.44 5.04
C LYS A 387 -2.99 -15.84 5.43
N GLN A 388 -1.98 -15.31 4.73
CA GLN A 388 -0.58 -15.58 5.03
C GLN A 388 -0.15 -14.85 6.32
N MET A 389 -0.42 -13.55 6.43
CA MET A 389 -0.05 -12.73 7.57
C MET A 389 -0.73 -13.18 8.86
N THR A 390 -1.99 -13.63 8.81
CA THR A 390 -2.67 -14.21 9.97
C THR A 390 -1.95 -15.47 10.47
N LYS A 391 -1.45 -16.32 9.58
CA LYS A 391 -0.66 -17.50 9.98
C LYS A 391 0.68 -17.09 10.60
N GLU A 392 1.35 -16.10 10.05
CA GLU A 392 2.63 -15.61 10.54
C GLU A 392 2.49 -14.87 11.88
N SER A 393 1.46 -14.05 12.06
CA SER A 393 1.18 -13.35 13.32
C SER A 393 0.82 -14.31 14.46
N LEU A 394 0.06 -15.37 14.16
CA LEU A 394 -0.25 -16.42 15.12
C LEU A 394 1.01 -17.21 15.52
N ALA A 395 1.93 -17.45 14.56
CA ALA A 395 3.20 -18.14 14.82
C ALA A 395 4.20 -17.26 15.60
N ALA A 396 4.14 -15.95 15.44
CA ALA A 396 5.04 -15.01 16.09
C ALA A 396 4.58 -14.56 17.49
N ASN A 397 3.42 -15.03 17.98
CA ASN A 397 2.82 -14.59 19.25
C ASN A 397 2.73 -13.05 19.38
N LEU A 398 2.52 -12.35 18.25
CA LEU A 398 2.28 -10.90 18.26
C LEU A 398 0.98 -10.66 19.03
N GLY A 399 1.07 -10.02 20.16
CA GLY A 399 -0.08 -9.61 20.96
C GLY A 399 -1.03 -8.73 20.15
N GLY A 400 -2.30 -8.64 20.52
CA GLY A 400 -3.36 -7.93 19.79
C GLY A 400 -3.22 -6.40 19.73
N GLY A 401 -2.01 -5.85 19.79
CA GLY A 401 -1.72 -4.42 19.80
C GLY A 401 -1.55 -3.79 18.41
N ALA A 402 -1.17 -2.51 18.39
CA ALA A 402 -0.95 -1.70 17.19
C ALA A 402 0.06 -2.29 16.19
N GLU A 403 1.01 -3.07 16.70
CA GLU A 403 2.01 -3.76 15.88
C GLU A 403 1.35 -4.80 14.97
N ALA A 404 0.39 -5.56 15.48
CA ALA A 404 -0.34 -6.56 14.69
C ALA A 404 -1.22 -5.90 13.60
N GLU A 405 -1.78 -4.73 13.88
CA GLU A 405 -2.60 -3.99 12.90
C GLU A 405 -1.76 -3.34 11.80
N SER A 406 -0.64 -2.71 12.17
CA SER A 406 0.30 -2.18 11.19
C SER A 406 0.86 -3.29 10.30
N PHE A 407 1.17 -4.44 10.90
CA PHE A 407 1.68 -5.62 10.22
C PHE A 407 0.68 -6.20 9.22
N SER A 408 -0.62 -6.22 9.55
CA SER A 408 -1.69 -6.79 8.72
C SER A 408 -2.35 -5.80 7.76
N LYS A 409 -2.01 -4.50 7.84
CA LYS A 409 -2.60 -3.49 6.96
C LYS A 409 -2.26 -3.75 5.51
N THR A 410 -3.29 -3.81 4.65
CA THR A 410 -3.18 -3.95 3.19
C THR A 410 -3.71 -2.70 2.49
N LEU A 411 -3.53 -2.63 1.16
CA LEU A 411 -4.24 -1.64 0.34
C LEU A 411 -5.75 -1.87 0.45
N THR A 412 -6.50 -0.82 0.80
CA THR A 412 -7.97 -0.89 0.97
C THR A 412 -8.72 -0.42 -0.27
N GLN A 413 -8.14 0.49 -1.05
CA GLN A 413 -8.80 1.08 -2.22
C GLN A 413 -7.81 1.27 -3.36
N ILE A 414 -8.31 1.07 -4.58
CA ILE A 414 -7.61 1.42 -5.81
C ILE A 414 -8.60 2.05 -6.79
N HIS A 415 -8.25 3.21 -7.32
CA HIS A 415 -9.00 3.88 -8.37
C HIS A 415 -8.30 3.66 -9.70
N MET A 416 -8.83 2.77 -10.51
CA MET A 416 -8.22 2.38 -11.78
C MET A 416 -8.91 3.10 -12.93
N THR A 417 -8.18 4.03 -13.57
CA THR A 417 -8.64 4.76 -14.76
C THR A 417 -7.66 4.55 -15.91
N VAL A 418 -8.18 4.41 -17.11
CA VAL A 418 -7.36 4.28 -18.32
C VAL A 418 -7.07 5.68 -18.88
N GLN A 419 -5.79 6.03 -18.98
CA GLN A 419 -5.37 7.34 -19.45
C GLN A 419 -5.03 7.31 -20.95
N PRO A 420 -5.29 8.40 -21.71
CA PRO A 420 -4.96 8.45 -23.16
C PRO A 420 -3.48 8.17 -23.47
N LYS A 421 -2.57 8.55 -22.57
CA LYS A 421 -1.14 8.24 -22.72
C LYS A 421 -0.84 6.73 -22.74
N GLN A 422 -1.65 5.92 -22.03
CA GLN A 422 -1.50 4.46 -22.02
C GLN A 422 -1.95 3.86 -23.34
N LEU A 423 -3.00 4.41 -23.95
CA LEU A 423 -3.42 4.02 -25.29
C LEU A 423 -2.29 4.27 -26.32
N LEU A 424 -1.62 5.42 -26.24
CA LEU A 424 -0.50 5.73 -27.12
C LEU A 424 0.64 4.71 -26.94
N VAL A 425 0.98 4.34 -25.71
CA VAL A 425 1.97 3.29 -25.43
C VAL A 425 1.55 1.96 -26.06
N VAL A 426 0.28 1.55 -25.91
CA VAL A 426 -0.23 0.29 -26.49
C VAL A 426 -0.21 0.33 -28.02
N ILE A 427 -0.56 1.45 -28.64
CA ILE A 427 -0.47 1.62 -30.10
C ILE A 427 0.98 1.49 -30.58
N LEU A 428 1.93 2.13 -29.92
CA LEU A 428 3.35 2.09 -30.32
C LEU A 428 3.95 0.68 -30.13
N VAL A 429 3.78 0.10 -28.94
CA VAL A 429 4.32 -1.23 -28.62
C VAL A 429 3.58 -2.31 -29.41
N GLY A 430 2.25 -2.25 -29.46
CA GLY A 430 1.43 -3.18 -30.23
C GLY A 430 1.71 -3.08 -31.73
N GLY A 431 1.78 -1.88 -32.27
CA GLY A 431 2.14 -1.64 -33.68
C GLY A 431 3.54 -2.16 -34.03
N PHE A 432 4.51 -1.98 -33.16
CA PHE A 432 5.85 -2.55 -33.32
C PHE A 432 5.82 -4.08 -33.33
N ILE A 433 5.11 -4.71 -32.37
CA ILE A 433 4.96 -6.17 -32.32
C ILE A 433 4.25 -6.69 -33.57
N LEU A 434 3.16 -6.05 -34.02
CA LEU A 434 2.44 -6.42 -35.22
C LEU A 434 3.33 -6.33 -36.43
N SER A 435 4.19 -5.33 -36.52
CA SER A 435 5.17 -5.18 -37.60
C SER A 435 6.20 -6.31 -37.60
N LEU A 436 6.74 -6.66 -36.44
CA LEU A 436 7.66 -7.79 -36.27
C LEU A 436 7.02 -9.13 -36.69
N VAL A 437 5.82 -9.39 -36.17
CA VAL A 437 5.05 -10.62 -36.46
C VAL A 437 4.74 -10.73 -37.93
N SER A 438 4.33 -9.62 -38.57
CA SER A 438 4.07 -9.57 -40.03
C SER A 438 5.35 -9.85 -40.86
N LEU A 439 6.48 -9.28 -40.47
CA LEU A 439 7.75 -9.49 -41.11
C LEU A 439 8.24 -10.96 -41.03
N ILE A 440 8.16 -11.52 -39.81
CA ILE A 440 8.56 -12.92 -39.53
C ILE A 440 7.69 -13.87 -40.36
N SER A 441 6.37 -13.70 -40.30
CA SER A 441 5.42 -14.56 -41.02
C SER A 441 5.54 -14.44 -42.51
N SER A 442 5.74 -13.21 -43.01
CA SER A 442 5.95 -12.98 -44.47
C SER A 442 7.27 -13.54 -44.99
N ARG A 443 8.35 -13.47 -44.20
CA ARG A 443 9.67 -13.97 -44.58
C ARG A 443 9.64 -15.46 -44.91
N TRP A 444 8.91 -16.25 -44.13
CA TRP A 444 8.76 -17.69 -44.35
C TRP A 444 8.13 -18.01 -45.70
N LEU A 445 7.09 -17.28 -46.15
CA LEU A 445 6.44 -17.48 -47.43
C LEU A 445 7.27 -16.92 -48.60
N LEU A 446 7.82 -15.72 -48.43
CA LEU A 446 8.60 -15.01 -49.48
C LEU A 446 10.00 -15.61 -49.74
N HIS A 447 10.43 -16.60 -48.94
CA HIS A 447 11.67 -17.36 -49.20
C HIS A 447 11.47 -18.39 -50.34
N LYS A 448 10.24 -18.84 -50.59
CA LYS A 448 9.91 -19.78 -51.66
C LYS A 448 10.02 -19.13 -53.05
N LYS A 449 10.36 -19.92 -54.08
CA LYS A 449 10.41 -19.43 -55.44
C LYS A 449 9.00 -19.20 -56.00
N PRO A 450 8.79 -18.21 -56.90
CA PRO A 450 7.45 -17.92 -57.44
C PRO A 450 6.76 -19.16 -58.06
N LYS A 451 7.51 -20.02 -58.75
CA LYS A 451 6.99 -21.24 -59.34
C LYS A 451 6.43 -22.22 -58.33
N ASP A 452 7.07 -22.32 -57.14
CA ASP A 452 6.66 -23.25 -56.08
C ASP A 452 5.41 -22.75 -55.31
N LEU A 453 5.10 -21.45 -55.48
CA LEU A 453 3.89 -20.83 -54.91
C LEU A 453 2.65 -20.95 -55.82
N LEU A 454 2.88 -21.20 -57.11
CA LEU A 454 1.83 -21.29 -58.13
C LEU A 454 1.38 -22.74 -58.39
N VAL A 455 2.25 -23.73 -58.11
CA VAL A 455 1.92 -25.16 -58.28
C VAL A 455 1.20 -25.68 -57.05
N ASP A 456 0.06 -26.33 -57.22
CA ASP A 456 -0.60 -27.05 -56.13
C ASP A 456 0.23 -28.28 -55.78
N VAL A 457 0.69 -28.35 -54.55
CA VAL A 457 1.08 -29.62 -53.95
C VAL A 457 -0.22 -30.20 -53.40
N GLU A 458 -0.75 -31.27 -54.05
CA GLU A 458 -1.82 -32.10 -53.49
C GLU A 458 -1.47 -32.64 -52.13
#